data_698720254173fa60a2b84ee325f50d94
#
_entry.id   698720254173fa60a2b84ee325f50d94
#
_cell.length_a   1.000
_cell.length_b   1.000
_cell.length_c   1.000
_cell.angle_alpha   90.00
_cell.angle_beta   90.00
_cell.angle_gamma   90.00
#
_symmetry.space_group_name_H-M   'P 1'
#
loop_
_entity.id
_entity.type
_entity.pdbx_description
1 polymer ?
#
loop_
_entity_poly.entity_id
_entity_poly.type
_entity_poly.pdbx_seq_one_letter_code
_entity_poly.pdbx_strand_id
1 'polypeptide(L)'
;GCRRCVSLCTAFPTLFDLVDESSTMEVDGVDKKDYWKVVDKCYLCDMCYLSKCPYVPPHEWNVDFPHLMMRGKAIKFKKGESKVRDKLLSSTDFMGKTLAKPVISNVVNTSNKNKIFRNLLDSTFKVHQHRDLPDYSAYTFRGKNINTKSITDPISPSTVPSKVVLFTTCYVNYNEPIIGEDFLKILNKNNIQHELLNSEVCCGMPKFELGDLESVEKLAMKNLPLLSKYANEGYAIISLVPSCTLMFKQEIPLLFADNQEFKKIAQQFYDPFSYLLALNKESLLSLDFKNDLGNISYHVPCHLRVQNIGLKTKELLELIPGTTVKTIERCSGHDGTWGIKTEFFKDSMKIGKPVFKAAEQFNPDYISSDCAIASRHIVQGVRENSKKNIEKL
;
A
#
# COMPACT_ATOMS: atom_id res chain seq x y z
N GLY A 1 16.00 10.57 -23.87
CA GLY A 1 15.17 9.40 -23.58
C GLY A 1 13.72 9.56 -24.02
N CYS A 2 12.88 8.50 -23.88
CA CYS A 2 11.49 8.47 -24.39
C CYS A 2 10.50 9.30 -23.59
N ARG A 3 10.85 9.81 -22.40
CA ARG A 3 10.05 10.64 -21.48
C ARG A 3 8.66 10.07 -21.10
N ARG A 4 8.39 8.77 -21.28
CA ARG A 4 7.10 8.14 -20.89
C ARG A 4 6.78 8.27 -19.39
N CYS A 5 7.81 8.35 -18.55
CA CYS A 5 7.69 8.49 -17.10
C CYS A 5 7.28 9.89 -16.64
N VAL A 6 7.36 10.91 -17.51
CA VAL A 6 7.09 12.31 -17.16
C VAL A 6 5.68 12.55 -16.58
N SER A 7 4.71 11.76 -17.03
CA SER A 7 3.31 11.87 -16.60
C SER A 7 2.95 11.06 -15.35
N LEU A 8 3.92 10.31 -14.77
CA LEU A 8 3.63 9.41 -13.65
C LEU A 8 3.67 10.12 -12.29
N CYS A 9 4.62 11.04 -12.11
CA CYS A 9 4.86 11.73 -10.85
C CYS A 9 5.53 13.09 -11.09
N THR A 10 5.93 13.77 -10.02
CA THR A 10 6.65 15.06 -10.10
C THR A 10 8.17 14.92 -10.12
N ALA A 11 8.74 13.76 -9.83
CA ALA A 11 10.18 13.54 -9.83
C ALA A 11 10.79 13.67 -11.23
N PHE A 12 10.17 13.05 -12.24
CA PHE A 12 10.68 13.11 -13.62
C PHE A 12 10.54 14.49 -14.28
N PRO A 13 9.41 15.22 -14.17
CA PRO A 13 9.39 16.61 -14.61
C PRO A 13 10.52 17.43 -13.98
N THR A 14 10.69 17.33 -12.66
CA THR A 14 11.79 18.04 -11.96
C THR A 14 13.18 17.67 -12.52
N LEU A 15 13.43 16.36 -12.79
CA LEU A 15 14.69 15.94 -13.41
C LEU A 15 14.87 16.52 -14.81
N PHE A 16 13.83 16.46 -15.65
CA PHE A 16 13.94 16.96 -17.03
C PHE A 16 14.04 18.48 -17.09
N ASP A 17 13.32 19.20 -16.22
CA ASP A 17 13.45 20.67 -16.12
C ASP A 17 14.88 21.05 -15.72
N LEU A 18 15.48 20.37 -14.73
CA LEU A 18 16.88 20.60 -14.34
C LEU A 18 17.88 20.35 -15.48
N VAL A 19 17.63 19.33 -16.31
CA VAL A 19 18.47 19.03 -17.48
C VAL A 19 18.26 20.07 -18.57
N ASP A 20 17.00 20.35 -18.92
CA ASP A 20 16.65 21.28 -20.01
C ASP A 20 17.07 22.73 -19.67
N GLU A 21 17.17 23.11 -18.39
CA GLU A 21 17.63 24.41 -17.89
C GLU A 21 19.16 24.47 -17.68
N SER A 22 19.88 23.34 -17.76
CA SER A 22 21.32 23.31 -17.58
C SER A 22 22.09 23.93 -18.76
N SER A 23 23.31 24.39 -18.51
CA SER A 23 24.14 25.05 -19.55
C SER A 23 24.50 24.15 -20.74
N THR A 24 24.55 22.83 -20.53
CA THR A 24 24.85 21.85 -21.56
C THR A 24 23.57 21.19 -22.14
N MET A 25 22.39 21.43 -21.51
CA MET A 25 21.15 20.72 -21.79
C MET A 25 21.29 19.19 -21.63
N GLU A 26 22.25 18.76 -20.81
CA GLU A 26 22.56 17.36 -20.52
C GLU A 26 22.73 17.17 -19.01
N VAL A 27 22.78 15.91 -18.55
CA VAL A 27 22.85 15.58 -17.12
C VAL A 27 24.13 16.04 -16.45
N ASP A 28 25.23 16.20 -17.19
CA ASP A 28 26.52 16.70 -16.69
C ASP A 28 26.50 18.19 -16.37
N GLY A 29 25.59 18.95 -17.00
CA GLY A 29 25.38 20.37 -16.71
C GLY A 29 24.55 20.65 -15.46
N VAL A 30 23.93 19.65 -14.85
CA VAL A 30 23.11 19.80 -13.65
C VAL A 30 24.00 19.80 -12.41
N ASP A 31 23.82 20.82 -11.54
CA ASP A 31 24.53 20.85 -10.25
C ASP A 31 24.14 19.63 -9.39
N LYS A 32 25.15 18.91 -8.87
CA LYS A 32 24.95 17.70 -8.06
C LYS A 32 24.00 17.88 -6.88
N LYS A 33 23.96 19.09 -6.30
CA LYS A 33 23.03 19.41 -5.19
C LYS A 33 21.56 19.44 -5.64
N ASP A 34 21.27 19.71 -6.91
CA ASP A 34 19.91 19.85 -7.41
C ASP A 34 19.24 18.48 -7.64
N TYR A 35 20.02 17.40 -7.82
CA TYR A 35 19.46 16.04 -7.87
C TYR A 35 18.72 15.63 -6.59
N TRP A 36 19.03 16.22 -5.44
CA TRP A 36 18.29 15.98 -4.20
C TRP A 36 16.83 16.44 -4.27
N LYS A 37 16.52 17.42 -5.10
CA LYS A 37 15.13 17.84 -5.38
C LYS A 37 14.33 16.71 -6.05
N VAL A 38 14.99 15.95 -6.92
CA VAL A 38 14.38 14.79 -7.60
C VAL A 38 14.13 13.65 -6.60
N VAL A 39 15.13 13.37 -5.73
CA VAL A 39 15.01 12.37 -4.66
C VAL A 39 13.84 12.69 -3.72
N ASP A 40 13.66 13.95 -3.34
CA ASP A 40 12.58 14.37 -2.42
C ASP A 40 11.18 14.25 -3.06
N LYS A 41 11.09 14.36 -4.38
CA LYS A 41 9.82 14.22 -5.10
C LYS A 41 9.46 12.79 -5.49
N CYS A 42 10.41 11.86 -5.39
CA CYS A 42 10.13 10.44 -5.59
C CYS A 42 9.52 9.83 -4.33
N TYR A 43 8.40 9.16 -4.50
CA TYR A 43 7.67 8.46 -3.42
C TYR A 43 7.69 6.93 -3.58
N LEU A 44 8.64 6.39 -4.34
CA LEU A 44 8.94 4.94 -4.46
C LEU A 44 7.73 4.06 -4.82
N CYS A 45 6.89 4.51 -5.74
CA CYS A 45 5.70 3.75 -6.17
C CYS A 45 6.01 2.68 -7.25
N ASP A 46 7.23 2.59 -7.73
CA ASP A 46 7.79 1.65 -8.72
C ASP A 46 7.10 1.61 -10.10
N MET A 47 6.09 2.46 -10.30
CA MET A 47 5.33 2.52 -11.55
C MET A 47 6.16 2.86 -12.78
N CYS A 48 7.26 3.59 -12.62
CA CYS A 48 8.19 3.87 -13.70
C CYS A 48 9.05 2.65 -14.06
N TYR A 49 9.32 1.79 -13.09
CA TYR A 49 10.12 0.58 -13.28
C TYR A 49 9.34 -0.48 -14.06
N LEU A 50 8.31 -1.09 -13.47
CA LEU A 50 7.68 -2.26 -14.03
C LEU A 50 6.63 -1.99 -15.12
N SER A 51 5.96 -0.83 -15.11
CA SER A 51 4.81 -0.64 -15.98
C SER A 51 5.04 0.30 -17.18
N LYS A 52 6.11 1.08 -17.18
CA LYS A 52 6.26 2.15 -18.18
C LYS A 52 7.65 2.27 -18.82
N CYS A 53 8.72 1.97 -18.13
CA CYS A 53 10.07 2.16 -18.65
C CYS A 53 10.51 1.02 -19.57
N PRO A 54 10.88 1.28 -20.85
CA PRO A 54 11.40 0.23 -21.73
C PRO A 54 12.87 -0.12 -21.46
N TYR A 55 13.53 0.61 -20.55
CA TYR A 55 14.96 0.47 -20.26
C TYR A 55 15.27 -0.30 -18.98
N VAL A 56 14.23 -0.84 -18.31
CA VAL A 56 14.39 -1.74 -17.17
C VAL A 56 14.89 -3.11 -17.62
N PRO A 57 15.41 -3.95 -16.71
CA PRO A 57 15.81 -5.31 -17.06
C PRO A 57 14.75 -6.06 -17.87
N PRO A 58 15.11 -6.83 -18.90
CA PRO A 58 16.48 -7.24 -19.31
C PRO A 58 17.20 -6.29 -20.27
N HIS A 59 16.79 -5.03 -20.39
CA HIS A 59 17.46 -4.07 -21.25
C HIS A 59 18.91 -3.83 -20.77
N GLU A 60 19.85 -3.62 -21.68
CA GLU A 60 21.28 -3.43 -21.38
C GLU A 60 21.57 -2.30 -20.38
N TRP A 61 20.76 -1.23 -20.39
CA TRP A 61 20.91 -0.11 -19.48
C TRP A 61 20.46 -0.42 -18.06
N ASN A 62 19.71 -1.47 -17.83
CA ASN A 62 19.31 -1.96 -16.52
C ASN A 62 18.82 -0.83 -15.58
N VAL A 63 17.96 0.06 -16.09
CA VAL A 63 17.52 1.25 -15.37
C VAL A 63 16.61 0.87 -14.20
N ASP A 64 17.03 1.21 -13.00
CA ASP A 64 16.25 1.06 -11.77
C ASP A 64 16.19 2.40 -11.03
N PHE A 65 15.27 3.24 -11.48
CA PHE A 65 15.12 4.58 -10.91
C PHE A 65 14.57 4.57 -9.48
N PRO A 66 13.55 3.76 -9.10
CA PRO A 66 13.05 3.75 -7.73
C PRO A 66 14.11 3.38 -6.70
N HIS A 67 14.85 2.31 -6.92
CA HIS A 67 15.92 1.91 -5.99
C HIS A 67 17.09 2.90 -5.97
N LEU A 68 17.38 3.58 -7.07
CA LEU A 68 18.33 4.68 -7.07
C LEU A 68 17.86 5.83 -6.15
N MET A 69 16.57 6.19 -6.23
CA MET A 69 15.99 7.22 -5.35
C MET A 69 15.92 6.75 -3.89
N MET A 70 15.62 5.49 -3.64
CA MET A 70 15.66 4.88 -2.30
C MET A 70 17.09 4.99 -1.70
N ARG A 71 18.14 4.68 -2.48
CA ARG A 71 19.53 4.86 -2.05
C ARG A 71 19.83 6.32 -1.69
N GLY A 72 19.33 7.27 -2.49
CA GLY A 72 19.40 8.70 -2.17
C GLY A 72 18.73 9.04 -0.82
N LYS A 73 17.51 8.54 -0.61
CA LYS A 73 16.79 8.72 0.67
C LYS A 73 17.55 8.09 1.84
N ALA A 74 18.15 6.91 1.67
CA ALA A 74 18.96 6.27 2.70
C ALA A 74 20.21 7.09 3.08
N ILE A 75 20.85 7.72 2.11
CA ILE A 75 21.97 8.65 2.36
C ILE A 75 21.50 9.86 3.19
N LYS A 76 20.39 10.49 2.82
CA LYS A 76 19.80 11.61 3.58
C LYS A 76 19.43 11.19 5.00
N PHE A 77 18.84 10.01 5.17
CA PHE A 77 18.48 9.48 6.49
C PHE A 77 19.72 9.28 7.37
N LYS A 78 20.79 8.66 6.85
CA LYS A 78 22.07 8.47 7.56
C LYS A 78 22.73 9.79 7.94
N LYS A 79 22.61 10.84 7.12
CA LYS A 79 23.10 12.19 7.43
C LYS A 79 22.25 12.93 8.47
N GLY A 80 21.16 12.34 8.95
CA GLY A 80 20.29 12.99 9.93
C GLY A 80 19.36 14.08 9.34
N GLU A 81 19.22 14.15 8.02
CA GLU A 81 18.40 15.16 7.34
C GLU A 81 16.88 14.88 7.43
N SER A 82 16.48 13.72 7.96
CA SER A 82 15.07 13.35 8.14
C SER A 82 14.44 14.10 9.30
N LYS A 83 13.28 14.71 9.05
CA LYS A 83 12.52 15.45 10.07
C LYS A 83 11.93 14.51 11.13
N VAL A 84 11.77 15.00 12.36
CA VAL A 84 11.12 14.27 13.47
C VAL A 84 9.73 13.78 13.06
N ARG A 85 8.95 14.64 12.36
CA ARG A 85 7.64 14.27 11.79
C ARG A 85 7.73 12.99 10.96
N ASP A 86 8.70 12.88 10.04
CA ASP A 86 8.80 11.78 9.10
C ASP A 86 9.16 10.48 9.82
N LYS A 87 10.01 10.56 10.84
CA LYS A 87 10.33 9.43 11.72
C LYS A 87 9.12 8.96 12.53
N LEU A 88 8.28 9.89 13.00
CA LEU A 88 7.06 9.59 13.74
C LEU A 88 6.01 8.94 12.82
N LEU A 89 5.73 9.54 11.66
CA LEU A 89 4.76 9.04 10.69
C LEU A 89 5.12 7.66 10.17
N SER A 90 6.41 7.34 10.01
CA SER A 90 6.88 6.01 9.59
C SER A 90 6.89 4.97 10.72
N SER A 91 6.64 5.37 11.97
CA SER A 91 6.61 4.48 13.13
C SER A 91 5.18 3.97 13.42
N THR A 92 4.58 3.30 12.43
CA THR A 92 3.15 2.93 12.42
C THR A 92 2.74 2.00 13.57
N ASP A 93 3.59 1.04 13.96
CA ASP A 93 3.31 0.17 15.12
C ASP A 93 3.30 0.94 16.44
N PHE A 94 4.24 1.88 16.63
CA PHE A 94 4.29 2.72 17.82
C PHE A 94 3.05 3.62 17.90
N MET A 95 2.74 4.30 16.79
CA MET A 95 1.55 5.15 16.72
C MET A 95 0.27 4.36 16.94
N GLY A 96 0.14 3.20 16.29
CA GLY A 96 -1.02 2.32 16.42
C GLY A 96 -1.22 1.83 17.85
N LYS A 97 -0.17 1.27 18.48
CA LYS A 97 -0.22 0.80 19.87
C LYS A 97 -0.57 1.90 20.87
N THR A 98 -0.20 3.14 20.56
CA THR A 98 -0.46 4.29 21.44
C THR A 98 -1.86 4.85 21.22
N LEU A 99 -2.28 5.02 19.96
CA LEU A 99 -3.48 5.78 19.59
C LEU A 99 -4.73 4.90 19.40
N ALA A 100 -4.58 3.61 19.06
CA ALA A 100 -5.72 2.69 18.92
C ALA A 100 -6.15 2.09 20.25
N LYS A 101 -6.56 2.96 21.17
CA LYS A 101 -7.13 2.61 22.47
C LYS A 101 -8.46 3.34 22.66
N PRO A 102 -9.47 2.73 23.33
CA PRO A 102 -10.86 3.22 23.32
C PRO A 102 -11.02 4.73 23.56
N VAL A 103 -10.42 5.27 24.61
CA VAL A 103 -10.53 6.70 24.94
C VAL A 103 -9.64 7.55 24.03
N ILE A 104 -8.40 7.12 23.81
CA ILE A 104 -7.40 7.88 23.04
C ILE A 104 -7.83 8.01 21.58
N SER A 105 -8.29 6.93 20.96
CA SER A 105 -8.76 6.97 19.57
C SER A 105 -9.91 7.95 19.38
N ASN A 106 -10.87 7.99 20.30
CA ASN A 106 -11.98 8.94 20.22
C ASN A 106 -11.50 10.40 20.32
N VAL A 107 -10.57 10.69 21.22
CA VAL A 107 -9.99 12.03 21.36
C VAL A 107 -9.23 12.41 20.08
N VAL A 108 -8.37 11.54 19.58
CA VAL A 108 -7.57 11.80 18.37
C VAL A 108 -8.47 11.98 17.15
N ASN A 109 -9.44 11.08 16.93
CA ASN A 109 -10.35 11.15 15.80
C ASN A 109 -11.21 12.40 15.81
N THR A 110 -11.71 12.79 17.00
CA THR A 110 -12.47 14.05 17.16
C THR A 110 -11.58 15.27 16.93
N SER A 111 -10.36 15.27 17.45
CA SER A 111 -9.39 16.34 17.23
C SER A 111 -9.02 16.47 15.75
N ASN A 112 -8.87 15.37 15.03
CA ASN A 112 -8.60 15.38 13.58
C ASN A 112 -9.73 15.98 12.73
N LYS A 113 -10.95 16.08 13.25
CA LYS A 113 -12.09 16.77 12.61
C LYS A 113 -12.18 18.24 13.00
N ASN A 114 -11.46 18.70 14.03
CA ASN A 114 -11.47 20.06 14.51
C ASN A 114 -10.51 20.95 13.70
N LYS A 115 -11.02 22.03 13.11
CA LYS A 115 -10.24 22.96 12.27
C LYS A 115 -9.07 23.62 13.01
N ILE A 116 -9.26 24.00 14.27
CA ILE A 116 -8.21 24.66 15.06
C ILE A 116 -7.06 23.69 15.31
N PHE A 117 -7.38 22.48 15.71
CA PHE A 117 -6.37 21.41 15.91
C PHE A 117 -5.64 21.08 14.61
N ARG A 118 -6.35 20.99 13.48
CA ARG A 118 -5.75 20.73 12.15
C ARG A 118 -4.81 21.86 11.72
N ASN A 119 -5.17 23.11 11.96
CA ASN A 119 -4.29 24.25 11.71
C ASN A 119 -3.04 24.21 12.59
N LEU A 120 -3.17 23.85 13.86
CA LEU A 120 -2.03 23.67 14.76
C LEU A 120 -1.12 22.53 14.28
N LEU A 121 -1.69 21.41 13.87
CA LEU A 121 -0.95 20.27 13.36
C LEU A 121 -0.20 20.62 12.05
N ASP A 122 -0.81 21.42 11.17
CA ASP A 122 -0.17 21.92 9.95
C ASP A 122 0.97 22.89 10.27
N SER A 123 0.75 23.85 11.16
CA SER A 123 1.77 24.84 11.51
C SER A 123 2.99 24.23 12.21
N THR A 124 2.79 23.24 13.11
CA THR A 124 3.84 22.64 13.94
C THR A 124 4.50 21.43 13.28
N PHE A 125 3.69 20.48 12.84
CA PHE A 125 4.17 19.20 12.28
C PHE A 125 4.14 19.14 10.76
N LYS A 126 3.67 20.20 10.07
CA LYS A 126 3.55 20.22 8.61
C LYS A 126 2.77 19.02 8.05
N VAL A 127 1.70 18.62 8.76
CA VAL A 127 0.67 17.68 8.29
C VAL A 127 -0.50 18.50 7.78
N HIS A 128 -0.74 18.50 6.49
CA HIS A 128 -1.63 19.44 5.83
C HIS A 128 -3.07 19.41 6.40
N GLN A 129 -3.61 20.57 6.76
CA GLN A 129 -4.89 20.73 7.46
C GLN A 129 -6.11 20.12 6.73
N HIS A 130 -6.10 20.11 5.39
CA HIS A 130 -7.19 19.57 4.57
C HIS A 130 -7.02 18.10 4.21
N ARG A 131 -5.93 17.43 4.62
CA ARG A 131 -5.76 16.01 4.35
C ARG A 131 -6.67 15.19 5.27
N ASP A 132 -7.52 14.34 4.70
CA ASP A 132 -8.24 13.31 5.46
C ASP A 132 -7.25 12.30 6.03
N LEU A 133 -7.15 12.23 7.34
CA LEU A 133 -6.31 11.24 8.03
C LEU A 133 -7.16 10.02 8.39
N PRO A 134 -6.58 8.80 8.33
CA PRO A 134 -7.26 7.61 8.82
C PRO A 134 -7.62 7.74 10.29
N ASP A 135 -8.82 7.32 10.66
CA ASP A 135 -9.22 7.20 12.05
C ASP A 135 -8.47 6.04 12.71
N TYR A 136 -8.22 6.14 14.02
CA TYR A 136 -7.76 5.02 14.83
C TYR A 136 -8.96 4.26 15.40
N SER A 137 -8.90 2.92 15.31
CA SER A 137 -9.95 2.09 15.90
C SER A 137 -9.87 2.10 17.43
N ALA A 138 -11.02 1.96 18.09
CA ALA A 138 -11.09 1.80 19.54
C ALA A 138 -10.62 0.40 20.01
N TYR A 139 -10.45 -0.54 19.11
CA TYR A 139 -9.95 -1.89 19.37
C TYR A 139 -8.98 -2.32 18.26
N THR A 140 -8.13 -3.30 18.55
CA THR A 140 -7.23 -3.86 17.54
C THR A 140 -7.86 -5.11 16.93
N PHE A 141 -7.69 -5.29 15.62
CA PHE A 141 -8.15 -6.51 14.93
C PHE A 141 -7.61 -7.77 15.61
N ARG A 142 -6.32 -7.82 15.89
CA ARG A 142 -5.67 -8.95 16.55
C ARG A 142 -6.24 -9.19 17.95
N GLY A 143 -6.38 -8.14 18.77
CA GLY A 143 -6.88 -8.26 20.14
C GLY A 143 -8.29 -8.86 20.23
N LYS A 144 -9.14 -8.52 19.24
CA LYS A 144 -10.50 -9.07 19.16
C LYS A 144 -10.53 -10.51 18.60
N ASN A 145 -9.64 -10.86 17.70
CA ASN A 145 -9.72 -12.09 16.92
C ASN A 145 -8.61 -13.10 17.20
N ILE A 146 -7.73 -12.88 18.19
CA ILE A 146 -6.53 -13.70 18.43
C ILE A 146 -6.83 -15.19 18.66
N ASN A 147 -8.01 -15.51 19.17
CA ASN A 147 -8.44 -16.86 19.44
C ASN A 147 -9.24 -17.48 18.28
N THR A 148 -9.38 -16.77 17.17
CA THR A 148 -10.11 -17.27 16.01
C THR A 148 -9.21 -18.29 15.30
N LYS A 149 -9.48 -19.57 15.56
CA LYS A 149 -8.95 -20.69 14.78
C LYS A 149 -10.09 -21.34 14.06
N SER A 150 -9.93 -21.53 12.76
CA SER A 150 -10.82 -22.39 12.01
C SER A 150 -10.53 -23.85 12.40
N ILE A 151 -11.56 -24.59 12.83
CA ILE A 151 -11.52 -26.02 13.16
C ILE A 151 -12.05 -26.79 11.96
N THR A 152 -11.57 -26.50 10.78
CA THR A 152 -12.01 -27.21 9.58
C THR A 152 -10.94 -28.18 9.13
N ASP A 153 -11.35 -29.36 8.67
CA ASP A 153 -10.45 -30.26 7.97
C ASP A 153 -9.88 -29.56 6.72
N PRO A 154 -8.62 -29.83 6.38
CA PRO A 154 -8.02 -29.22 5.20
C PRO A 154 -8.89 -29.47 3.97
N ILE A 155 -9.03 -28.47 3.11
CA ILE A 155 -9.64 -28.62 1.79
C ILE A 155 -8.95 -29.82 1.08
N SER A 156 -9.71 -30.56 0.26
CA SER A 156 -9.21 -31.66 -0.57
C SER A 156 -7.90 -31.32 -1.26
N PRO A 157 -7.06 -32.30 -1.64
CA PRO A 157 -5.79 -32.05 -2.28
C PRO A 157 -5.88 -30.99 -3.40
N SER A 158 -5.13 -29.92 -3.24
CA SER A 158 -5.18 -28.71 -4.08
C SER A 158 -3.76 -28.28 -4.39
N THR A 159 -3.58 -27.62 -5.55
CA THR A 159 -2.30 -26.96 -5.88
C THR A 159 -2.16 -25.63 -5.13
N VAL A 160 -3.26 -25.12 -4.58
CA VAL A 160 -3.30 -23.93 -3.74
C VAL A 160 -3.14 -24.33 -2.27
N PRO A 161 -2.33 -23.63 -1.46
CA PRO A 161 -2.24 -23.93 -0.03
C PRO A 161 -3.61 -23.94 0.65
N SER A 162 -3.95 -25.06 1.30
CA SER A 162 -5.24 -25.25 1.98
C SER A 162 -5.34 -24.54 3.34
N LYS A 163 -4.24 -24.00 3.82
CA LYS A 163 -4.11 -23.32 5.10
C LYS A 163 -3.64 -21.89 4.88
N VAL A 164 -4.23 -20.96 5.61
CA VAL A 164 -3.90 -19.54 5.54
C VAL A 164 -3.37 -19.06 6.87
N VAL A 165 -2.35 -18.23 6.86
CA VAL A 165 -1.97 -17.41 8.00
C VAL A 165 -2.06 -15.94 7.60
N LEU A 166 -2.74 -15.12 8.40
CA LEU A 166 -2.86 -13.69 8.14
C LEU A 166 -1.69 -12.93 8.77
N PHE A 167 -0.95 -12.21 7.94
CA PHE A 167 -0.06 -11.14 8.35
C PHE A 167 -0.92 -9.90 8.61
N THR A 168 -1.22 -9.65 9.88
CA THR A 168 -2.07 -8.53 10.31
C THR A 168 -1.29 -7.22 10.15
N THR A 169 -1.54 -6.49 9.09
CA THR A 169 -0.87 -5.23 8.82
C THR A 169 -1.17 -4.18 9.89
N CYS A 170 -0.27 -3.20 10.07
CA CYS A 170 -0.51 -2.11 11.01
C CYS A 170 -1.82 -1.36 10.71
N TYR A 171 -2.15 -1.16 9.43
CA TYR A 171 -3.37 -0.46 9.03
C TYR A 171 -4.64 -1.23 9.43
N VAL A 172 -4.72 -2.52 9.09
CA VAL A 172 -5.85 -3.37 9.46
C VAL A 172 -5.95 -3.52 10.98
N ASN A 173 -4.82 -3.65 11.66
CA ASN A 173 -4.83 -3.85 13.11
C ASN A 173 -5.30 -2.62 13.89
N TYR A 174 -4.93 -1.41 13.44
CA TYR A 174 -5.11 -0.20 14.24
C TYR A 174 -6.09 0.83 13.67
N ASN A 175 -6.35 0.80 12.36
CA ASN A 175 -7.19 1.79 11.70
C ASN A 175 -8.51 1.21 11.19
N GLU A 176 -8.49 0.15 10.39
CA GLU A 176 -9.70 -0.44 9.82
C GLU A 176 -9.77 -1.97 10.09
N PRO A 177 -10.04 -2.40 11.35
CA PRO A 177 -10.15 -3.83 11.71
C PRO A 177 -11.20 -4.59 10.91
N ILE A 178 -12.25 -3.90 10.45
CA ILE A 178 -13.35 -4.48 9.70
C ILE A 178 -12.87 -5.19 8.42
N ILE A 179 -11.82 -4.68 7.75
CA ILE A 179 -11.23 -5.31 6.56
C ILE A 179 -10.75 -6.73 6.89
N GLY A 180 -10.08 -6.89 8.02
CA GLY A 180 -9.62 -8.20 8.49
C GLY A 180 -10.77 -9.11 8.90
N GLU A 181 -11.76 -8.56 9.62
CA GLU A 181 -12.95 -9.31 10.06
C GLU A 181 -13.76 -9.83 8.87
N ASP A 182 -13.93 -9.03 7.83
CA ASP A 182 -14.64 -9.45 6.63
C ASP A 182 -13.85 -10.50 5.85
N PHE A 183 -12.54 -10.40 5.78
CA PHE A 183 -11.73 -11.44 5.18
C PHE A 183 -11.79 -12.76 5.96
N LEU A 184 -11.81 -12.73 7.30
CA LEU A 184 -12.04 -13.93 8.12
C LEU A 184 -13.42 -14.56 7.83
N LYS A 185 -14.48 -13.75 7.63
CA LYS A 185 -15.79 -14.26 7.24
C LYS A 185 -15.73 -14.98 5.88
N ILE A 186 -14.99 -14.45 4.91
CA ILE A 186 -14.79 -15.10 3.60
C ILE A 186 -14.07 -16.43 3.78
N LEU A 187 -12.99 -16.50 4.56
CA LEU A 187 -12.27 -17.73 4.83
C LEU A 187 -13.17 -18.78 5.52
N ASN A 188 -13.95 -18.37 6.52
CA ASN A 188 -14.90 -19.23 7.22
C ASN A 188 -16.03 -19.74 6.30
N LYS A 189 -16.60 -18.87 5.45
CA LYS A 189 -17.66 -19.26 4.48
C LYS A 189 -17.17 -20.33 3.51
N ASN A 190 -15.87 -20.32 3.21
CA ASN A 190 -15.24 -21.26 2.28
C ASN A 190 -14.54 -22.44 2.98
N ASN A 191 -14.75 -22.61 4.28
CA ASN A 191 -14.11 -23.66 5.10
C ASN A 191 -12.57 -23.69 4.97
N ILE A 192 -11.93 -22.53 4.81
CA ILE A 192 -10.49 -22.41 4.71
C ILE A 192 -9.89 -22.36 6.11
N GLN A 193 -9.02 -23.32 6.43
CA GLN A 193 -8.28 -23.31 7.70
C GLN A 193 -7.40 -22.07 7.78
N HIS A 194 -7.51 -21.30 8.86
CA HIS A 194 -6.74 -20.06 8.99
C HIS A 194 -6.30 -19.80 10.43
N GLU A 195 -5.19 -19.07 10.54
CA GLU A 195 -4.61 -18.59 11.79
C GLU A 195 -4.22 -17.11 11.65
N LEU A 196 -4.13 -16.43 12.79
CA LEU A 196 -3.54 -15.09 12.87
C LEU A 196 -2.12 -15.19 13.43
N LEU A 197 -1.20 -14.41 12.85
CA LEU A 197 0.08 -14.20 13.49
C LEU A 197 -0.13 -13.46 14.81
N ASN A 198 0.61 -13.84 15.85
CA ASN A 198 0.40 -13.32 17.21
C ASN A 198 1.43 -12.28 17.64
N SER A 199 2.56 -12.19 16.97
CA SER A 199 3.70 -11.36 17.38
C SER A 199 4.43 -10.65 16.24
N GLU A 200 3.83 -10.65 15.04
CA GLU A 200 4.41 -9.92 13.92
C GLU A 200 4.49 -8.41 14.19
N VAL A 201 5.48 -7.79 13.56
CA VAL A 201 5.68 -6.34 13.57
C VAL A 201 5.46 -5.77 12.16
N CYS A 202 5.45 -4.44 12.03
CA CYS A 202 5.27 -3.77 10.73
C CYS A 202 6.14 -4.39 9.63
N CYS A 203 5.63 -4.45 8.39
CA CYS A 203 6.38 -4.95 7.24
C CYS A 203 7.64 -4.11 6.90
N GLY A 204 7.68 -2.86 7.38
CA GLY A 204 8.80 -1.95 7.15
C GLY A 204 8.61 -0.96 6.00
N MET A 205 7.55 -1.05 5.17
CA MET A 205 7.36 -0.16 4.01
C MET A 205 7.48 1.34 4.35
N PRO A 206 6.85 1.89 5.42
CA PRO A 206 7.00 3.31 5.74
C PRO A 206 8.43 3.70 6.12
N LYS A 207 9.22 2.78 6.68
CA LYS A 207 10.64 2.97 6.97
C LYS A 207 11.49 2.91 5.71
N PHE A 208 11.17 1.98 4.81
CA PHE A 208 11.78 1.85 3.50
C PHE A 208 11.61 3.13 2.67
N GLU A 209 10.37 3.64 2.57
CA GLU A 209 10.07 4.90 1.89
C GLU A 209 10.81 6.11 2.48
N LEU A 210 11.12 6.08 3.77
CA LEU A 210 11.92 7.12 4.45
C LEU A 210 13.42 6.97 4.22
N GLY A 211 13.90 5.79 3.81
CA GLY A 211 15.32 5.45 3.71
C GLY A 211 15.92 4.94 5.02
N ASP A 212 15.11 4.61 6.03
CA ASP A 212 15.52 4.03 7.32
C ASP A 212 15.75 2.51 7.20
N LEU A 213 16.76 2.13 6.42
CA LEU A 213 17.03 0.73 6.08
C LEU A 213 17.46 -0.11 7.29
N GLU A 214 18.10 0.50 8.30
CA GLU A 214 18.44 -0.19 9.54
C GLU A 214 17.17 -0.63 10.31
N SER A 215 16.15 0.23 10.36
CA SER A 215 14.86 -0.17 10.94
C SER A 215 14.15 -1.20 10.09
N VAL A 216 14.25 -1.16 8.76
CA VAL A 216 13.69 -2.20 7.87
C VAL A 216 14.33 -3.56 8.18
N GLU A 217 15.65 -3.62 8.30
CA GLU A 217 16.38 -4.83 8.67
C GLU A 217 15.91 -5.38 10.03
N LYS A 218 15.84 -4.54 11.05
CA LYS A 218 15.37 -4.94 12.39
C LYS A 218 13.94 -5.51 12.36
N LEU A 219 13.04 -4.93 11.57
CA LEU A 219 11.65 -5.39 11.42
C LEU A 219 11.59 -6.71 10.64
N ALA A 220 12.36 -6.82 9.55
CA ALA A 220 12.45 -8.04 8.74
C ALA A 220 12.96 -9.22 9.58
N MET A 221 14.05 -9.01 10.33
CA MET A 221 14.64 -10.06 11.20
C MET A 221 13.73 -10.47 12.34
N LYS A 222 12.87 -9.57 12.86
CA LYS A 222 11.85 -9.94 13.85
C LYS A 222 10.72 -10.79 13.26
N ASN A 223 10.32 -10.52 12.02
CA ASN A 223 9.27 -11.27 11.34
C ASN A 223 9.79 -12.63 10.80
N LEU A 224 11.10 -12.73 10.49
CA LEU A 224 11.70 -13.87 9.82
C LEU A 224 11.37 -15.22 10.48
N PRO A 225 11.64 -15.46 11.79
CA PRO A 225 11.42 -16.79 12.39
C PRO A 225 9.93 -17.17 12.39
N LEU A 226 9.05 -16.20 12.57
CA LEU A 226 7.61 -16.41 12.57
C LEU A 226 7.11 -16.79 11.17
N LEU A 227 7.47 -16.01 10.15
CA LEU A 227 7.05 -16.24 8.77
C LEU A 227 7.69 -17.51 8.17
N SER A 228 8.98 -17.80 8.48
CA SER A 228 9.65 -19.03 8.05
C SER A 228 8.94 -20.28 8.56
N LYS A 229 8.46 -20.27 9.81
CA LYS A 229 7.68 -21.38 10.36
C LYS A 229 6.50 -21.70 9.46
N TYR A 230 5.62 -20.74 9.21
CA TYR A 230 4.42 -20.93 8.40
C TYR A 230 4.72 -21.24 6.93
N ALA A 231 5.77 -20.62 6.36
CA ALA A 231 6.20 -20.91 5.00
C ALA A 231 6.67 -22.37 4.86
N ASN A 232 7.44 -22.86 5.83
CA ASN A 232 7.92 -24.25 5.85
C ASN A 232 6.79 -25.27 6.11
N GLU A 233 5.74 -24.89 6.81
CA GLU A 233 4.53 -25.69 7.04
C GLU A 233 3.53 -25.62 5.86
N GLY A 234 3.85 -24.90 4.78
CA GLY A 234 3.06 -24.83 3.55
C GLY A 234 1.81 -23.95 3.65
N TYR A 235 1.77 -23.00 4.57
CA TYR A 235 0.68 -22.03 4.65
C TYR A 235 0.79 -20.98 3.54
N ALA A 236 -0.35 -20.56 3.00
CA ALA A 236 -0.43 -19.27 2.31
C ALA A 236 -0.33 -18.14 3.34
N ILE A 237 0.65 -17.28 3.21
CA ILE A 237 0.78 -16.07 4.04
C ILE A 237 0.06 -14.94 3.32
N ILE A 238 -1.02 -14.41 3.89
CA ILE A 238 -1.84 -13.38 3.24
C ILE A 238 -1.74 -12.06 3.98
N SER A 239 -1.49 -10.99 3.24
CA SER A 239 -1.55 -9.62 3.71
C SER A 239 -2.66 -8.86 2.98
N LEU A 240 -3.50 -8.14 3.73
CA LEU A 240 -4.63 -7.38 3.18
C LEU A 240 -4.25 -5.97 2.72
N VAL A 241 -2.94 -5.67 2.65
CA VAL A 241 -2.42 -4.38 2.17
C VAL A 241 -1.34 -4.64 1.13
N PRO A 242 -1.50 -4.18 -0.12
CA PRO A 242 -0.57 -4.46 -1.22
C PRO A 242 0.88 -4.06 -0.94
N SER A 243 1.10 -2.97 -0.20
CA SER A 243 2.44 -2.53 0.19
C SER A 243 3.17 -3.54 1.07
N CYS A 244 2.45 -4.21 1.98
CA CYS A 244 3.04 -5.25 2.82
C CYS A 244 3.34 -6.52 2.01
N THR A 245 2.45 -6.88 1.08
CA THR A 245 2.68 -7.98 0.15
C THR A 245 3.92 -7.71 -0.70
N LEU A 246 4.06 -6.50 -1.26
CA LEU A 246 5.23 -6.09 -2.05
C LEU A 246 6.53 -6.19 -1.23
N MET A 247 6.52 -5.71 0.01
CA MET A 247 7.70 -5.79 0.89
C MET A 247 8.22 -7.21 1.03
N PHE A 248 7.36 -8.19 1.31
CA PHE A 248 7.79 -9.58 1.52
C PHE A 248 8.02 -10.35 0.22
N LYS A 249 7.34 -10.00 -0.87
CA LYS A 249 7.54 -10.67 -2.16
C LYS A 249 8.75 -10.17 -2.93
N GLN A 250 9.11 -8.90 -2.77
CA GLN A 250 10.10 -8.24 -3.63
C GLN A 250 11.18 -7.50 -2.85
N GLU A 251 10.83 -6.52 -2.01
CA GLU A 251 11.79 -5.59 -1.43
C GLU A 251 12.74 -6.26 -0.42
N ILE A 252 12.19 -7.03 0.53
CA ILE A 252 12.98 -7.76 1.52
C ILE A 252 13.88 -8.80 0.86
N PRO A 253 13.41 -9.66 -0.07
CA PRO A 253 14.29 -10.55 -0.82
C PRO A 253 15.42 -9.87 -1.60
N LEU A 254 15.17 -8.66 -2.13
CA LEU A 254 16.22 -7.86 -2.80
C LEU A 254 17.24 -7.29 -1.82
N LEU A 255 16.79 -6.78 -0.67
CA LEU A 255 17.68 -6.26 0.39
C LEU A 255 18.54 -7.36 1.03
N PHE A 256 18.04 -8.57 1.11
CA PHE A 256 18.68 -9.73 1.74
C PHE A 256 18.85 -10.89 0.76
N ALA A 257 19.44 -10.60 -0.42
CA ALA A 257 19.51 -11.52 -1.56
C ALA A 257 20.17 -12.87 -1.24
N ASP A 258 21.06 -12.92 -0.26
CA ASP A 258 21.75 -14.15 0.17
C ASP A 258 20.92 -14.99 1.16
N ASN A 259 19.84 -14.44 1.71
CA ASN A 259 19.01 -15.13 2.70
C ASN A 259 17.92 -15.96 2.02
N GLN A 260 18.10 -17.30 2.00
CA GLN A 260 17.18 -18.21 1.33
C GLN A 260 15.80 -18.31 2.02
N GLU A 261 15.73 -18.04 3.33
CA GLU A 261 14.44 -18.06 4.06
C GLU A 261 13.51 -16.93 3.59
N PHE A 262 14.03 -15.73 3.31
CA PHE A 262 13.21 -14.67 2.73
C PHE A 262 12.70 -15.04 1.33
N LYS A 263 13.47 -15.76 0.53
CA LYS A 263 13.01 -16.25 -0.78
C LYS A 263 11.88 -17.28 -0.64
N LYS A 264 11.96 -18.18 0.34
CA LYS A 264 10.87 -19.14 0.63
C LYS A 264 9.60 -18.40 1.12
N ILE A 265 9.76 -17.46 2.03
CA ILE A 265 8.64 -16.62 2.50
C ILE A 265 7.98 -15.90 1.33
N ALA A 266 8.75 -15.30 0.42
CA ALA A 266 8.23 -14.60 -0.75
C ALA A 266 7.35 -15.49 -1.64
N GLN A 267 7.71 -16.77 -1.79
CA GLN A 267 6.95 -17.76 -2.56
C GLN A 267 5.61 -18.11 -1.90
N GLN A 268 5.51 -18.03 -0.59
CA GLN A 268 4.29 -18.31 0.18
C GLN A 268 3.44 -17.07 0.46
N PHE A 269 3.92 -15.87 0.08
CA PHE A 269 3.16 -14.64 0.25
C PHE A 269 2.17 -14.45 -0.91
N TYR A 270 0.89 -14.28 -0.57
CA TYR A 270 -0.19 -14.12 -1.53
C TYR A 270 -0.89 -12.76 -1.36
N ASP A 271 -1.28 -12.17 -2.48
CA ASP A 271 -2.35 -11.19 -2.52
C ASP A 271 -3.68 -11.90 -2.25
N PRO A 272 -4.62 -11.30 -1.47
CA PRO A 272 -5.84 -11.98 -1.05
C PRO A 272 -6.73 -12.39 -2.23
N PHE A 273 -6.87 -11.55 -3.25
CA PHE A 273 -7.72 -11.83 -4.40
C PHE A 273 -7.08 -12.84 -5.36
N SER A 274 -5.75 -12.82 -5.49
CA SER A 274 -5.01 -13.85 -6.21
C SER A 274 -5.21 -15.24 -5.58
N TYR A 275 -5.21 -15.32 -4.24
CA TYR A 275 -5.46 -16.54 -3.52
C TYR A 275 -6.89 -17.04 -3.73
N LEU A 276 -7.89 -16.17 -3.56
CA LEU A 276 -9.30 -16.54 -3.74
C LEU A 276 -9.61 -16.97 -5.17
N LEU A 277 -9.05 -16.30 -6.18
CA LEU A 277 -9.21 -16.72 -7.58
C LEU A 277 -8.52 -18.05 -7.91
N ALA A 278 -7.39 -18.34 -7.27
CA ALA A 278 -6.77 -19.64 -7.40
C ALA A 278 -7.67 -20.76 -6.87
N LEU A 279 -8.32 -20.54 -5.72
CA LEU A 279 -9.35 -21.45 -5.19
C LEU A 279 -10.55 -21.57 -6.13
N ASN A 280 -11.01 -20.45 -6.73
CA ASN A 280 -12.11 -20.48 -7.67
C ASN A 280 -11.81 -21.34 -8.90
N LYS A 281 -10.59 -21.29 -9.43
CA LYS A 281 -10.17 -22.14 -10.55
C LYS A 281 -10.24 -23.64 -10.26
N GLU A 282 -10.10 -24.01 -9.00
CA GLU A 282 -10.22 -25.40 -8.53
C GLU A 282 -11.64 -25.71 -8.01
N SER A 283 -12.62 -24.81 -8.21
CA SER A 283 -14.01 -24.94 -7.73
C SER A 283 -14.13 -25.07 -6.20
N LEU A 284 -13.17 -24.50 -5.47
CA LEU A 284 -13.11 -24.51 -4.02
C LEU A 284 -13.62 -23.20 -3.39
N LEU A 285 -14.05 -22.23 -4.19
CA LEU A 285 -14.63 -20.97 -3.74
C LEU A 285 -16.16 -21.00 -3.88
N SER A 286 -16.88 -20.71 -2.80
CA SER A 286 -18.33 -20.53 -2.85
C SER A 286 -18.71 -19.25 -3.57
N LEU A 287 -19.52 -19.36 -4.62
CA LEU A 287 -20.07 -18.24 -5.39
C LEU A 287 -21.53 -17.94 -5.02
N ASP A 288 -22.00 -18.36 -3.83
CA ASP A 288 -23.33 -18.07 -3.30
C ASP A 288 -23.43 -16.61 -2.85
N PHE A 289 -23.50 -15.69 -3.82
CA PHE A 289 -23.70 -14.27 -3.59
C PHE A 289 -25.19 -13.95 -3.46
N LYS A 290 -25.55 -13.14 -2.45
CA LYS A 290 -26.93 -12.77 -2.18
C LYS A 290 -27.34 -11.41 -2.74
N ASN A 291 -26.36 -10.53 -2.96
CA ASN A 291 -26.57 -9.16 -3.42
C ASN A 291 -25.65 -8.88 -4.60
N ASP A 292 -26.08 -8.02 -5.51
CA ASP A 292 -25.21 -7.38 -6.48
C ASP A 292 -24.48 -6.19 -5.84
N LEU A 293 -23.48 -5.67 -6.54
CA LEU A 293 -22.76 -4.48 -6.14
C LEU A 293 -22.93 -3.32 -7.16
N GLY A 294 -23.70 -3.53 -8.23
CA GLY A 294 -23.91 -2.52 -9.26
C GLY A 294 -22.60 -2.12 -9.96
N ASN A 295 -22.42 -0.82 -10.12
CA ASN A 295 -21.26 -0.23 -10.81
C ASN A 295 -20.13 0.10 -9.83
N ILE A 296 -18.95 -0.44 -10.07
CA ILE A 296 -17.77 -0.21 -9.22
C ILE A 296 -16.69 0.54 -10.03
N SER A 297 -16.26 1.70 -9.56
CA SER A 297 -15.02 2.32 -10.00
C SER A 297 -13.86 1.77 -9.17
N TYR A 298 -13.08 0.86 -9.75
CA TYR A 298 -12.00 0.17 -9.07
C TYR A 298 -10.64 0.79 -9.42
N HIS A 299 -9.98 1.38 -8.42
CA HIS A 299 -8.62 1.88 -8.54
C HIS A 299 -7.61 0.77 -8.22
N VAL A 300 -6.75 0.47 -9.19
CA VAL A 300 -5.65 -0.49 -9.02
C VAL A 300 -4.44 0.22 -8.40
N PRO A 301 -4.10 -0.02 -7.13
CA PRO A 301 -3.03 0.71 -6.46
C PRO A 301 -1.64 0.36 -7.01
N CYS A 302 -0.70 1.30 -6.89
CA CYS A 302 0.65 1.16 -7.46
C CYS A 302 1.36 -0.11 -6.98
N HIS A 303 1.40 -0.37 -5.68
CA HIS A 303 2.07 -1.54 -5.10
C HIS A 303 1.38 -2.89 -5.40
N LEU A 304 0.17 -2.89 -5.95
CA LEU A 304 -0.43 -4.08 -6.55
C LEU A 304 0.00 -4.23 -8.02
N ARG A 305 -0.04 -3.13 -8.78
CA ARG A 305 0.32 -3.14 -10.21
C ARG A 305 1.75 -3.59 -10.46
N VAL A 306 2.70 -3.15 -9.61
CA VAL A 306 4.12 -3.53 -9.76
C VAL A 306 4.38 -5.00 -9.46
N GLN A 307 3.49 -5.68 -8.74
CA GLN A 307 3.57 -7.14 -8.57
C GLN A 307 3.24 -7.92 -9.86
N ASN A 308 2.71 -7.24 -10.88
CA ASN A 308 2.39 -7.81 -12.20
C ASN A 308 1.50 -9.06 -12.16
N ILE A 309 0.54 -9.10 -11.22
CA ILE A 309 -0.39 -10.23 -11.03
C ILE A 309 -1.68 -10.12 -11.85
N GLY A 310 -1.85 -9.05 -12.61
CA GLY A 310 -3.07 -8.77 -13.37
C GLY A 310 -4.19 -8.14 -12.51
N LEU A 311 -5.41 -8.14 -13.02
CA LEU A 311 -6.56 -7.46 -12.42
C LEU A 311 -7.40 -8.40 -11.54
N LYS A 312 -6.76 -9.09 -10.59
CA LYS A 312 -7.38 -10.17 -9.79
C LYS A 312 -8.61 -9.71 -9.01
N THR A 313 -8.57 -8.54 -8.44
CA THR A 313 -9.71 -7.95 -7.73
C THR A 313 -10.89 -7.72 -8.66
N LYS A 314 -10.66 -7.19 -9.88
CA LYS A 314 -11.70 -7.05 -10.89
C LYS A 314 -12.29 -8.42 -11.26
N GLU A 315 -11.42 -9.39 -11.61
CA GLU A 315 -11.83 -10.74 -11.96
C GLU A 315 -12.75 -11.37 -10.89
N LEU A 316 -12.40 -11.17 -9.60
CA LEU A 316 -13.20 -11.70 -8.49
C LEU A 316 -14.52 -10.95 -8.31
N LEU A 317 -14.52 -9.61 -8.36
CA LEU A 317 -15.73 -8.81 -8.19
C LEU A 317 -16.75 -9.07 -9.31
N GLU A 318 -16.30 -9.32 -10.54
CA GLU A 318 -17.16 -9.65 -11.67
C GLU A 318 -17.78 -11.07 -11.63
N LEU A 319 -17.35 -11.91 -10.65
CA LEU A 319 -18.07 -13.16 -10.34
C LEU A 319 -19.41 -12.91 -9.61
N ILE A 320 -19.57 -11.73 -9.02
CA ILE A 320 -20.81 -11.35 -8.32
C ILE A 320 -21.85 -10.94 -9.39
N PRO A 321 -22.99 -11.63 -9.50
CA PRO A 321 -24.01 -11.31 -10.51
C PRO A 321 -24.47 -9.84 -10.41
N GLY A 322 -24.70 -9.18 -11.54
CA GLY A 322 -25.15 -7.78 -11.58
C GLY A 322 -24.06 -6.75 -11.26
N THR A 323 -22.81 -7.18 -11.11
CA THR A 323 -21.68 -6.28 -10.80
C THR A 323 -20.88 -5.96 -12.06
N THR A 324 -20.60 -4.68 -12.27
CA THR A 324 -19.75 -4.18 -13.37
C THR A 324 -18.59 -3.38 -12.82
N VAL A 325 -17.35 -3.73 -13.20
CA VAL A 325 -16.15 -3.11 -12.65
C VAL A 325 -15.39 -2.33 -13.72
N LYS A 326 -15.23 -1.04 -13.53
CA LYS A 326 -14.35 -0.20 -14.34
C LYS A 326 -13.05 0.10 -13.62
N THR A 327 -11.94 -0.33 -14.21
CA THR A 327 -10.60 -0.16 -13.65
C THR A 327 -10.01 1.21 -13.95
N ILE A 328 -9.29 1.74 -12.96
CA ILE A 328 -8.53 2.98 -13.04
C ILE A 328 -7.08 2.67 -12.69
N GLU A 329 -6.23 2.61 -13.73
CA GLU A 329 -4.81 2.27 -13.59
C GLU A 329 -3.91 3.52 -13.63
N ARG A 330 -4.12 4.44 -12.70
CA ARG A 330 -3.32 5.66 -12.54
C ARG A 330 -2.95 5.85 -11.08
N CYS A 331 -1.92 6.66 -10.83
CA CYS A 331 -1.54 7.01 -9.46
C CYS A 331 -2.62 7.88 -8.81
N SER A 332 -3.08 7.50 -7.62
CA SER A 332 -4.01 8.31 -6.82
C SER A 332 -3.35 9.55 -6.21
N GLY A 333 -2.01 9.62 -6.19
CA GLY A 333 -1.27 10.74 -5.60
C GLY A 333 -1.16 10.70 -4.08
N HIS A 334 -1.63 9.62 -3.43
CA HIS A 334 -1.60 9.53 -1.96
C HIS A 334 -0.20 9.25 -1.43
N ASP A 335 0.31 8.09 -1.77
CA ASP A 335 1.58 7.51 -1.36
C ASP A 335 1.92 7.62 0.14
N GLY A 336 1.54 6.60 0.90
CA GLY A 336 1.92 6.40 2.30
C GLY A 336 1.90 7.68 3.15
N THR A 337 3.06 8.13 3.55
CA THR A 337 3.24 9.36 4.35
C THR A 337 3.56 10.60 3.53
N TRP A 338 3.80 10.47 2.23
CA TRP A 338 4.25 11.59 1.38
C TRP A 338 3.13 12.63 1.15
N GLY A 339 1.99 12.21 0.65
CA GLY A 339 0.89 13.09 0.27
C GLY A 339 0.15 13.75 1.44
N ILE A 340 0.45 13.36 2.70
CA ILE A 340 -0.12 14.02 3.89
C ILE A 340 0.67 15.25 4.32
N LYS A 341 1.91 15.41 3.82
CA LYS A 341 2.81 16.50 4.18
C LYS A 341 2.41 17.79 3.48
N THR A 342 2.49 18.90 4.19
CA THR A 342 2.06 20.22 3.69
C THR A 342 2.76 20.59 2.40
N GLU A 343 4.06 20.34 2.30
CA GLU A 343 4.88 20.65 1.13
C GLU A 343 4.50 19.86 -0.13
N PHE A 344 3.87 18.68 0.03
CA PHE A 344 3.51 17.80 -1.09
C PHE A 344 2.00 17.71 -1.35
N PHE A 345 1.18 18.30 -0.51
CA PHE A 345 -0.29 18.17 -0.61
C PHE A 345 -0.83 18.63 -1.97
N LYS A 346 -0.37 19.77 -2.47
CA LYS A 346 -0.80 20.29 -3.78
C LYS A 346 -0.41 19.36 -4.92
N ASP A 347 0.83 18.84 -4.89
CA ASP A 347 1.32 17.87 -5.88
C ASP A 347 0.50 16.57 -5.79
N SER A 348 0.22 16.09 -4.59
CA SER A 348 -0.63 14.92 -4.32
C SER A 348 -2.01 15.05 -4.96
N MET A 349 -2.70 16.17 -4.71
CA MET A 349 -4.03 16.44 -5.29
C MET A 349 -3.97 16.59 -6.82
N LYS A 350 -2.92 17.22 -7.36
CA LYS A 350 -2.72 17.36 -8.81
C LYS A 350 -2.52 16.00 -9.50
N ILE A 351 -1.69 15.14 -8.92
CA ILE A 351 -1.44 13.77 -9.43
C ILE A 351 -2.73 12.94 -9.38
N GLY A 352 -3.49 13.03 -8.28
CA GLY A 352 -4.74 12.28 -8.09
C GLY A 352 -5.91 12.75 -8.95
N LYS A 353 -5.90 14.00 -9.42
CA LYS A 353 -7.05 14.61 -10.14
C LYS A 353 -7.57 13.77 -11.31
N PRO A 354 -6.75 13.15 -12.18
CA PRO A 354 -7.27 12.26 -13.23
C PRO A 354 -7.99 11.03 -12.70
N VAL A 355 -7.55 10.49 -11.54
CA VAL A 355 -8.20 9.35 -10.88
C VAL A 355 -9.54 9.78 -10.30
N PHE A 356 -9.61 10.94 -9.63
CA PHE A 356 -10.85 11.46 -9.06
C PHE A 356 -11.92 11.65 -10.14
N LYS A 357 -11.54 12.24 -11.28
CA LYS A 357 -12.44 12.41 -12.43
C LYS A 357 -12.88 11.07 -13.03
N ALA A 358 -11.97 10.15 -13.23
CA ALA A 358 -12.28 8.83 -13.80
C ALA A 358 -13.19 8.01 -12.86
N ALA A 359 -12.96 8.09 -11.55
CA ALA A 359 -13.79 7.41 -10.55
C ALA A 359 -15.24 7.90 -10.57
N GLU A 360 -15.46 9.20 -10.82
CA GLU A 360 -16.79 9.80 -10.88
C GLU A 360 -17.51 9.55 -12.22
N GLN A 361 -16.75 9.56 -13.34
CA GLN A 361 -17.32 9.48 -14.70
C GLN A 361 -18.13 8.21 -14.96
N PHE A 362 -17.82 7.12 -14.27
CA PHE A 362 -18.54 5.86 -14.41
C PHE A 362 -19.89 5.85 -13.67
N ASN A 363 -20.24 6.92 -12.97
CA ASN A 363 -21.41 7.02 -12.08
C ASN A 363 -21.51 5.77 -11.17
N PRO A 364 -20.47 5.49 -10.36
CA PRO A 364 -20.39 4.26 -9.59
C PRO A 364 -21.30 4.29 -8.37
N ASP A 365 -21.79 3.11 -7.97
CA ASP A 365 -22.40 2.88 -6.68
C ASP A 365 -21.31 2.85 -5.59
N TYR A 366 -20.12 2.29 -5.93
CA TYR A 366 -18.96 2.21 -5.03
C TYR A 366 -17.66 2.62 -5.70
N ILE A 367 -16.76 3.23 -4.91
CA ILE A 367 -15.35 3.41 -5.26
C ILE A 367 -14.51 2.46 -4.41
N SER A 368 -13.78 1.57 -5.08
CA SER A 368 -12.98 0.53 -4.44
C SER A 368 -11.50 0.64 -4.78
N SER A 369 -10.64 0.22 -3.85
CA SER A 369 -9.21 0.00 -4.07
C SER A 369 -8.67 -0.98 -3.05
N ASP A 370 -7.76 -1.88 -3.44
CA ASP A 370 -7.07 -2.79 -2.52
C ASP A 370 -6.19 -2.05 -1.50
N CYS A 371 -5.91 -0.78 -1.75
CA CYS A 371 -5.24 0.10 -0.80
C CYS A 371 -6.27 1.02 -0.14
N ALA A 372 -6.65 0.73 1.11
CA ALA A 372 -7.64 1.49 1.85
C ALA A 372 -7.28 2.99 1.98
N ILE A 373 -6.00 3.32 2.10
CA ILE A 373 -5.52 4.70 2.15
C ILE A 373 -5.73 5.40 0.81
N ALA A 374 -5.47 4.72 -0.31
CA ALA A 374 -5.72 5.27 -1.65
C ALA A 374 -7.22 5.46 -1.90
N SER A 375 -8.07 4.51 -1.50
CA SER A 375 -9.53 4.63 -1.58
C SER A 375 -10.02 5.86 -0.83
N ARG A 376 -9.60 6.05 0.43
CA ARG A 376 -9.92 7.23 1.24
C ARG A 376 -9.52 8.55 0.55
N HIS A 377 -8.32 8.60 -0.03
CA HIS A 377 -7.84 9.77 -0.75
C HIS A 377 -8.65 10.05 -2.03
N ILE A 378 -9.04 9.01 -2.77
CA ILE A 378 -9.88 9.16 -3.97
C ILE A 378 -11.26 9.70 -3.58
N VAL A 379 -11.87 9.16 -2.53
CA VAL A 379 -13.16 9.65 -2.02
C VAL A 379 -13.05 11.10 -1.57
N GLN A 380 -11.97 11.50 -0.88
CA GLN A 380 -11.70 12.90 -0.55
C GLN A 380 -11.64 13.75 -1.82
N GLY A 381 -10.84 13.34 -2.81
CA GLY A 381 -10.67 14.08 -4.05
C GLY A 381 -11.96 14.22 -4.87
N VAL A 382 -12.78 13.18 -4.93
CA VAL A 382 -14.11 13.23 -5.57
C VAL A 382 -15.04 14.20 -4.83
N ARG A 383 -15.10 14.10 -3.50
CA ARG A 383 -15.95 15.00 -2.67
C ARG A 383 -15.58 16.48 -2.84
N GLU A 384 -14.28 16.79 -2.88
CA GLU A 384 -13.80 18.16 -3.08
C GLU A 384 -14.10 18.71 -4.49
N ASN A 385 -14.10 17.84 -5.52
CA ASN A 385 -14.31 18.27 -6.91
C ASN A 385 -15.78 18.33 -7.31
N SER A 386 -16.63 17.39 -6.87
CA SER A 386 -18.00 17.21 -7.38
C SER A 386 -19.09 17.46 -6.36
N LYS A 387 -18.76 17.61 -5.07
CA LYS A 387 -19.73 17.68 -3.96
C LYS A 387 -20.65 16.44 -3.87
N LYS A 388 -20.37 15.36 -4.59
CA LYS A 388 -21.11 14.11 -4.50
C LYS A 388 -20.68 13.31 -3.30
N ASN A 389 -21.64 12.67 -2.63
CA ASN A 389 -21.35 11.70 -1.56
C ASN A 389 -21.35 10.31 -2.19
N ILE A 390 -20.19 9.69 -2.30
CA ILE A 390 -19.99 8.34 -2.85
C ILE A 390 -19.38 7.49 -1.74
N GLU A 391 -19.91 6.29 -1.54
CA GLU A 391 -19.41 5.39 -0.53
C GLU A 391 -18.11 4.72 -0.97
N LYS A 392 -17.27 4.43 0.02
CA LYS A 392 -16.05 3.65 -0.13
C LYS A 392 -16.41 2.17 0.07
N LEU A 393 -16.06 1.35 -0.89
CA LEU A 393 -16.10 -0.11 -0.77
C LEU A 393 -14.73 -0.64 -0.35
#